data_a945a604f87a00cac96ec33f792a7924
#
_entry.id   a945a604f87a00cac96ec33f792a7924
#
_cell.length_a   1.000
_cell.length_b   1.000
_cell.length_c   1.000
_cell.angle_alpha   90.00
_cell.angle_beta   90.00
_cell.angle_gamma   90.00
#
_symmetry.space_group_name_H-M   'P 1'
#
loop_
_entity.id
_entity.type
_entity.pdbx_description
1 polymer ?
#
loop_
_entity_poly.entity_id
_entity_poly.type
_entity_poly.pdbx_seq_one_letter_code
_entity_poly.pdbx_strand_id
1 'polypeptide(L)'
;MSGAGDVITILPVSECWDLMKGVSLGRLVTSVDGRPQIFPVNFAVQRRTILFRTAEGTKLVSTAMNNQVLFEVDDHNATEGWSVIVQGRARSLRTDEEIEEAERAQLLTWTATEKTHFVRIRPDMITGRRFRFDLPRPPEPVQ
;
A
#
# COMPACT_ATOMS: atom_id res chain seq x y z
N MET A 1 -27.15 -3.11 9.60
CA MET A 1 -27.28 -1.78 8.99
C MET A 1 -26.17 -0.88 9.50
N SER A 2 -25.51 -0.25 8.58
CA SER A 2 -24.49 0.73 8.94
C SER A 2 -25.18 1.98 9.47
N GLY A 3 -25.06 2.24 10.74
CA GLY A 3 -25.62 3.42 11.37
C GLY A 3 -24.58 4.52 11.51
N ALA A 4 -25.04 5.71 11.88
CA ALA A 4 -24.15 6.83 12.18
C ALA A 4 -23.19 6.53 13.33
N GLY A 5 -23.44 5.46 14.09
CA GLY A 5 -22.61 5.03 15.19
C GLY A 5 -21.52 4.03 14.84
N ASP A 6 -21.47 3.55 13.59
CA ASP A 6 -20.47 2.57 13.22
C ASP A 6 -19.08 3.23 13.19
N VAL A 7 -18.19 2.69 14.01
CA VAL A 7 -16.80 3.17 14.11
C VAL A 7 -15.94 2.58 13.00
N ILE A 8 -16.22 1.35 12.61
CA ILE A 8 -15.46 0.63 11.57
C ILE A 8 -16.44 0.13 10.52
N THR A 9 -16.10 0.40 9.26
CA THR A 9 -16.86 -0.08 8.10
C THR A 9 -15.94 -0.87 7.19
N ILE A 10 -16.41 -2.03 6.72
CA ILE A 10 -15.67 -2.83 5.76
C ILE A 10 -15.86 -2.22 4.37
N LEU A 11 -14.78 -2.01 3.65
CA LEU A 11 -14.81 -1.43 2.32
C LEU A 11 -14.97 -2.51 1.24
N PRO A 12 -15.81 -2.27 0.22
CA PRO A 12 -15.82 -3.13 -0.96
C PRO A 12 -14.48 -3.08 -1.70
N VAL A 13 -14.15 -4.14 -2.41
CA VAL A 13 -12.87 -4.24 -3.12
C VAL A 13 -12.67 -3.09 -4.11
N SER A 14 -13.70 -2.72 -4.86
CA SER A 14 -13.59 -1.62 -5.82
C SER A 14 -13.26 -0.29 -5.15
N GLU A 15 -13.82 -0.03 -3.99
CA GLU A 15 -13.53 1.19 -3.23
C GLU A 15 -12.10 1.17 -2.69
N CYS A 16 -11.60 -0.01 -2.31
CA CYS A 16 -10.19 -0.15 -1.89
C CYS A 16 -9.25 0.33 -3.00
N TRP A 17 -9.49 -0.10 -4.24
CA TRP A 17 -8.66 0.32 -5.37
C TRP A 17 -8.77 1.80 -5.65
N ASP A 18 -9.98 2.35 -5.57
CA ASP A 18 -10.19 3.77 -5.80
C ASP A 18 -9.46 4.63 -4.77
N LEU A 19 -9.51 4.22 -3.50
CA LEU A 19 -8.80 4.93 -2.43
C LEU A 19 -7.30 4.90 -2.62
N MET A 20 -6.75 3.73 -2.97
CA MET A 20 -5.31 3.58 -3.18
C MET A 20 -4.78 4.43 -4.33
N LYS A 21 -5.58 4.65 -5.37
CA LYS A 21 -5.18 5.50 -6.49
C LYS A 21 -4.92 6.95 -6.12
N GLY A 22 -5.52 7.42 -5.04
CA GLY A 22 -5.34 8.79 -4.56
C GLY A 22 -4.12 9.00 -3.68
N VAL A 23 -3.32 7.97 -3.42
CA VAL A 23 -2.18 8.02 -2.51
C VAL A 23 -0.95 7.50 -3.24
N SER A 24 0.21 8.01 -2.91
CA SER A 24 1.46 7.62 -3.56
C SER A 24 2.43 6.85 -2.65
N LEU A 25 2.14 6.78 -1.37
CA LEU A 25 3.00 6.12 -0.40
C LEU A 25 2.29 4.95 0.25
N GLY A 26 2.94 3.79 0.26
CA GLY A 26 2.47 2.62 0.96
C GLY A 26 3.62 1.94 1.67
N ARG A 27 3.33 0.79 2.28
CA ARG A 27 4.31 0.03 3.04
C ARG A 27 4.32 -1.40 2.57
N LEU A 28 5.50 -1.85 2.15
CA LEU A 28 5.73 -3.24 1.81
C LEU A 28 6.12 -3.99 3.07
N VAL A 29 5.44 -5.09 3.35
CA VAL A 29 5.72 -5.94 4.50
C VAL A 29 6.18 -7.30 3.98
N THR A 30 7.35 -7.72 4.41
CA THR A 30 7.95 -8.99 4.03
C THR A 30 8.32 -9.77 5.28
N SER A 31 8.60 -11.06 5.13
CA SER A 31 9.11 -11.88 6.21
C SER A 31 10.36 -12.59 5.74
N VAL A 32 11.44 -12.43 6.50
CA VAL A 32 12.72 -13.07 6.24
C VAL A 32 13.10 -13.88 7.48
N ASP A 33 13.23 -15.20 7.31
CA ASP A 33 13.54 -16.11 8.41
C ASP A 33 12.60 -15.93 9.62
N GLY A 34 11.31 -15.79 9.33
CA GLY A 34 10.29 -15.59 10.36
C GLY A 34 10.25 -14.18 10.97
N ARG A 35 11.09 -13.26 10.51
CA ARG A 35 11.13 -11.89 11.01
C ARG A 35 10.43 -10.95 10.03
N PRO A 36 9.35 -10.29 10.44
CA PRO A 36 8.71 -9.32 9.57
C PRO A 36 9.57 -8.07 9.40
N GLN A 37 9.57 -7.56 8.19
CA GLN A 37 10.25 -6.32 7.81
C GLN A 37 9.24 -5.40 7.13
N ILE A 38 9.40 -4.10 7.28
CA ILE A 38 8.50 -3.11 6.70
C ILE A 38 9.30 -2.02 5.99
N PHE A 39 8.85 -1.63 4.80
CA PHE A 39 9.49 -0.61 3.98
C PHE A 39 8.48 0.38 3.47
N PRO A 40 8.67 1.70 3.70
CA PRO A 40 7.88 2.69 2.98
C PRO A 40 8.35 2.74 1.52
N VAL A 41 7.41 2.69 0.60
CA VAL A 41 7.71 2.78 -0.83
C VAL A 41 6.67 3.62 -1.55
N ASN A 42 7.11 4.37 -2.55
CA ASN A 42 6.19 5.00 -3.48
C ASN A 42 5.67 3.95 -4.45
N PHE A 43 4.39 4.02 -4.75
CA PHE A 43 3.73 3.03 -5.56
C PHE A 43 2.73 3.68 -6.52
N ALA A 44 2.27 2.90 -7.46
CA ALA A 44 1.14 3.24 -8.31
C ALA A 44 0.26 2.00 -8.49
N VAL A 45 -1.01 2.23 -8.78
CA VAL A 45 -1.94 1.17 -9.12
C VAL A 45 -2.02 1.09 -10.64
N GLN A 46 -1.78 -0.10 -11.19
CA GLN A 46 -1.98 -0.40 -12.60
C GLN A 46 -2.72 -1.72 -12.72
N ARG A 47 -3.84 -1.74 -13.45
CA ARG A 47 -4.63 -2.96 -13.69
C ARG A 47 -4.93 -3.73 -12.42
N ARG A 48 -5.28 -3.01 -11.36
CA ARG A 48 -5.53 -3.59 -10.03
C ARG A 48 -4.38 -4.44 -9.53
N THR A 49 -3.17 -3.96 -9.77
CA THR A 49 -1.94 -4.47 -9.16
C THR A 49 -1.18 -3.31 -8.55
N ILE A 50 -0.26 -3.62 -7.65
CA ILE A 50 0.60 -2.62 -7.02
C ILE A 50 1.94 -2.63 -7.74
N LEU A 51 2.37 -1.47 -8.20
CA LEU A 51 3.65 -1.29 -8.88
C LEU A 51 4.56 -0.39 -8.04
N PHE A 52 5.79 -0.80 -7.85
CA PHE A 52 6.80 0.06 -7.22
C PHE A 52 8.17 -0.19 -7.85
N ARG A 53 9.12 0.69 -7.54
CA ARG A 53 10.50 0.56 -8.02
C ARG A 53 11.43 0.33 -6.83
N THR A 54 12.46 -0.45 -7.05
CA THR A 54 13.47 -0.72 -6.04
C THR A 54 14.87 -0.57 -6.61
N ALA A 55 15.82 -0.21 -5.75
CA ALA A 55 17.22 -0.19 -6.12
C ALA A 55 17.76 -1.61 -6.22
N GLU A 56 18.68 -1.80 -7.14
CA GLU A 56 19.40 -3.05 -7.23
C GLU A 56 20.18 -3.31 -5.93
N GLY A 57 20.18 -4.56 -5.48
CA GLY A 57 20.95 -4.95 -4.32
C GLY A 57 20.27 -4.77 -2.96
N THR A 58 19.00 -4.35 -2.92
CA THR A 58 18.24 -4.31 -1.68
C THR A 58 17.86 -5.74 -1.32
N LYS A 59 18.64 -6.36 -0.43
CA LYS A 59 18.46 -7.78 -0.07
C LYS A 59 17.07 -8.09 0.46
N LEU A 60 16.53 -7.21 1.27
CA LEU A 60 15.21 -7.43 1.89
C LEU A 60 14.10 -7.46 0.85
N VAL A 61 14.16 -6.60 -0.16
CA VAL A 61 13.18 -6.63 -1.23
C VAL A 61 13.42 -7.81 -2.17
N SER A 62 14.67 -8.12 -2.48
CA SER A 62 15.00 -9.25 -3.37
C SER A 62 14.59 -10.59 -2.75
N THR A 63 14.68 -10.75 -1.43
CA THR A 63 14.21 -11.96 -0.76
C THR A 63 12.69 -12.09 -0.75
N ALA A 64 11.96 -10.98 -0.92
CA ALA A 64 10.51 -11.00 -1.02
C ALA A 64 10.03 -11.41 -2.41
N MET A 65 10.90 -11.35 -3.43
CA MET A 65 10.50 -11.69 -4.80
C MET A 65 10.03 -13.14 -4.89
N ASN A 66 8.89 -13.33 -5.57
CA ASN A 66 8.22 -14.61 -5.73
C ASN A 66 7.65 -15.18 -4.43
N ASN A 67 7.68 -14.42 -3.35
CA ASN A 67 7.09 -14.80 -2.08
C ASN A 67 5.83 -13.97 -1.81
N GLN A 68 5.02 -14.47 -0.88
CA GLN A 68 3.88 -13.71 -0.43
C GLN A 68 4.32 -12.51 0.38
N VAL A 69 3.74 -11.37 0.08
CA VAL A 69 3.99 -10.11 0.76
C VAL A 69 2.67 -9.47 1.13
N LEU A 70 2.74 -8.51 2.04
CA LEU A 70 1.64 -7.60 2.31
C LEU A 70 2.02 -6.22 1.85
N PHE A 71 1.03 -5.48 1.35
CA PHE A 71 1.20 -4.08 1.03
C PHE A 71 0.08 -3.30 1.70
N GLU A 72 0.43 -2.33 2.52
CA GLU A 72 -0.53 -1.55 3.28
C GLU A 72 -0.53 -0.12 2.79
N VAL A 73 -1.72 0.42 2.60
CA VAL A 73 -1.93 1.81 2.21
C VAL A 73 -2.97 2.40 3.13
N ASP A 74 -2.73 3.61 3.60
CA ASP A 74 -3.70 4.30 4.46
C ASP A 74 -3.65 5.80 4.23
N ASP A 75 -4.69 6.46 4.66
CA ASP A 75 -4.74 7.91 4.74
C ASP A 75 -5.81 8.30 5.75
N HIS A 76 -5.77 9.54 6.19
CA HIS A 76 -6.73 10.02 7.17
C HIS A 76 -6.84 11.54 7.13
N ASN A 77 -7.93 12.02 7.68
CA ASN A 77 -8.13 13.43 8.00
C ASN A 77 -8.51 13.56 9.49
N ALA A 78 -9.07 14.68 9.89
CA ALA A 78 -9.39 14.92 11.29
C ALA A 78 -10.53 14.03 11.82
N THR A 79 -11.40 13.53 10.94
CA THR A 79 -12.63 12.84 11.35
C THR A 79 -12.66 11.37 10.99
N GLU A 80 -11.93 10.97 9.98
CA GLU A 80 -11.95 9.57 9.53
C GLU A 80 -10.62 9.16 8.93
N GLY A 81 -10.41 7.88 8.86
CA GLY A 81 -9.29 7.29 8.17
C GLY A 81 -9.69 6.01 7.48
N TRP A 82 -8.82 5.50 6.64
CA TRP A 82 -9.02 4.21 6.01
C TRP A 82 -7.67 3.49 5.89
N SER A 83 -7.73 2.19 5.85
CA SER A 83 -6.56 1.37 5.54
C SER A 83 -6.96 0.25 4.60
N VAL A 84 -6.05 -0.08 3.69
CA VAL A 84 -6.21 -1.19 2.75
C VAL A 84 -4.98 -2.06 2.86
N ILE A 85 -5.22 -3.37 2.94
CA ILE A 85 -4.14 -4.35 2.96
C ILE A 85 -4.31 -5.23 1.73
N VAL A 86 -3.25 -5.28 0.91
CA VAL A 86 -3.17 -6.17 -0.23
C VAL A 86 -2.22 -7.30 0.13
N GLN A 87 -2.71 -8.52 0.06
CA GLN A 87 -1.91 -9.71 0.23
C GLN A 87 -1.70 -10.30 -1.16
N GLY A 88 -0.46 -10.54 -1.53
CA GLY A 88 -0.19 -11.03 -2.87
C GLY A 88 1.25 -11.46 -3.05
N ARG A 89 1.63 -11.66 -4.30
CA ARG A 89 2.98 -12.09 -4.65
C ARG A 89 3.71 -11.00 -5.40
N ALA A 90 4.93 -10.74 -4.98
CA ALA A 90 5.82 -9.77 -5.62
C ALA A 90 6.65 -10.44 -6.69
N ARG A 91 6.76 -9.79 -7.84
CA ARG A 91 7.54 -10.28 -8.98
C ARG A 91 8.23 -9.13 -9.66
N SER A 92 9.49 -9.32 -10.02
CA SER A 92 10.21 -8.35 -10.85
C SER A 92 9.69 -8.39 -12.28
N LEU A 93 9.55 -7.22 -12.89
CA LEU A 93 9.21 -7.11 -14.29
C LEU A 93 10.48 -7.35 -15.12
N ARG A 94 10.37 -8.13 -16.18
CA ARG A 94 11.53 -8.55 -16.98
C ARG A 94 11.42 -8.24 -18.47
N THR A 95 10.20 -8.24 -19.01
CA THR A 95 10.02 -8.00 -20.43
C THR A 95 9.99 -6.52 -20.73
N ASP A 96 10.40 -6.16 -21.95
CA ASP A 96 10.37 -4.77 -22.38
C ASP A 96 8.97 -4.19 -22.35
N GLU A 97 7.97 -4.99 -22.70
CA GLU A 97 6.57 -4.56 -22.69
C GLU A 97 6.09 -4.25 -21.28
N GLU A 98 6.42 -5.11 -20.31
CA GLU A 98 6.06 -4.88 -18.91
C GLU A 98 6.72 -3.62 -18.37
N ILE A 99 7.99 -3.42 -18.70
CA ILE A 99 8.76 -2.26 -18.24
C ILE A 99 8.23 -0.98 -18.87
N GLU A 100 7.89 -0.98 -20.16
CA GLU A 100 7.27 0.17 -20.80
C GLU A 100 5.95 0.57 -20.16
N GLU A 101 5.12 -0.41 -19.85
CA GLU A 101 3.86 -0.15 -19.15
C GLU A 101 4.11 0.47 -17.77
N ALA A 102 5.09 -0.08 -17.05
CA ALA A 102 5.45 0.42 -15.73
C ALA A 102 5.98 1.85 -15.78
N GLU A 103 6.76 2.19 -16.79
CA GLU A 103 7.29 3.55 -16.96
C GLU A 103 6.19 4.59 -17.13
N ARG A 104 5.06 4.21 -17.70
CA ARG A 104 3.91 5.11 -17.86
C ARG A 104 3.30 5.54 -16.54
N ALA A 105 3.54 4.80 -15.47
CA ALA A 105 3.04 5.16 -14.15
C ALA A 105 3.76 6.37 -13.54
N GLN A 106 4.93 6.73 -14.06
CA GLN A 106 5.72 7.88 -13.60
C GLN A 106 5.92 7.88 -12.09
N LEU A 107 6.39 6.75 -11.56
CA LEU A 107 6.60 6.57 -10.13
C LEU A 107 7.62 7.57 -9.59
N LEU A 108 7.23 8.22 -8.50
CA LEU A 108 8.14 9.03 -7.72
C LEU A 108 9.11 8.11 -6.97
N THR A 109 10.31 8.61 -6.70
CA THR A 109 11.29 7.89 -5.91
C THR A 109 11.62 8.68 -4.65
N TRP A 110 11.78 7.98 -3.54
CA TRP A 110 12.14 8.59 -2.26
C TRP A 110 13.55 9.16 -2.25
N THR A 111 14.42 8.56 -3.03
CA THR A 111 15.83 8.94 -3.04
C THR A 111 16.21 9.34 -4.46
N ALA A 112 17.24 10.17 -4.57
CA ALA A 112 17.81 10.53 -5.85
C ALA A 112 18.58 9.37 -6.49
N THR A 113 18.66 8.22 -5.83
CA THR A 113 19.33 7.04 -6.34
C THR A 113 18.57 6.49 -7.54
N GLU A 114 19.29 6.14 -8.59
CA GLU A 114 18.70 5.53 -9.76
C GLU A 114 18.06 4.20 -9.40
N LYS A 115 16.78 4.04 -9.72
CA LYS A 115 16.04 2.82 -9.49
C LYS A 115 15.93 2.07 -10.80
N THR A 116 16.39 0.84 -10.82
CA THR A 116 16.51 0.06 -12.05
C THR A 116 15.49 -1.05 -12.19
N HIS A 117 14.83 -1.44 -11.10
CA HIS A 117 13.92 -2.57 -11.11
C HIS A 117 12.51 -2.19 -10.73
N PHE A 118 11.57 -2.57 -11.58
CA PHE A 118 10.15 -2.51 -11.26
C PHE A 118 9.70 -3.83 -10.66
N VAL A 119 8.85 -3.72 -9.65
CA VAL A 119 8.25 -4.86 -8.98
C VAL A 119 6.73 -4.69 -9.01
N ARG A 120 6.03 -5.76 -9.31
CA ARG A 120 4.57 -5.79 -9.33
C ARG A 120 4.08 -6.79 -8.32
N ILE A 121 3.10 -6.39 -7.52
CA ILE A 121 2.40 -7.27 -6.60
C ILE A 121 1.06 -7.61 -7.21
N ARG A 122 0.83 -8.90 -7.43
CA ARG A 122 -0.46 -9.43 -7.85
C ARG A 122 -1.26 -9.79 -6.61
N PRO A 123 -2.43 -9.20 -6.42
CA PRO A 123 -3.19 -9.47 -5.21
C PRO A 123 -3.87 -10.85 -5.25
N ASP A 124 -3.76 -11.57 -4.15
CA ASP A 124 -4.57 -12.75 -3.88
C ASP A 124 -5.79 -12.38 -3.03
N MET A 125 -5.61 -11.40 -2.15
CA MET A 125 -6.65 -10.93 -1.26
C MET A 125 -6.47 -9.43 -1.01
N ILE A 126 -7.56 -8.71 -0.96
CA ILE A 126 -7.55 -7.31 -0.60
C ILE A 126 -8.63 -7.07 0.43
N THR A 127 -8.29 -6.36 1.50
CA THR A 127 -9.22 -5.96 2.55
C THR A 127 -9.05 -4.49 2.84
N GLY A 128 -10.15 -3.84 3.14
CA GLY A 128 -10.11 -2.42 3.49
C GLY A 128 -11.10 -2.09 4.58
N ARG A 129 -10.76 -1.10 5.36
CA ARG A 129 -11.59 -0.62 6.47
C ARG A 129 -11.55 0.89 6.52
N ARG A 130 -12.72 1.46 6.82
CA ARG A 130 -12.85 2.87 7.13
C ARG A 130 -13.12 3.02 8.61
N PHE A 131 -12.44 3.97 9.22
CA PHE A 131 -12.56 4.27 10.65
C PHE A 131 -13.13 5.66 10.82
N ARG A 132 -14.06 5.81 11.75
CA ARG A 132 -14.48 7.12 12.22
C ARG A 132 -13.78 7.41 13.52
N PHE A 133 -13.16 8.57 13.58
CA PHE A 133 -12.53 9.03 14.81
C PHE A 133 -13.58 9.74 15.65
N ASP A 134 -13.56 9.50 16.95
CA ASP A 134 -14.38 10.30 17.85
C ASP A 134 -13.87 11.72 17.84
N LEU A 135 -14.81 12.67 17.77
CA LEU A 135 -14.45 14.06 17.94
C LEU A 135 -13.83 14.23 19.33
N PRO A 136 -12.73 15.00 19.46
CA PRO A 136 -12.17 15.28 20.76
C PRO A 136 -13.23 15.90 21.64
N ARG A 137 -13.42 15.36 22.82
CA ARG A 137 -14.31 15.98 23.79
C ARG A 137 -13.70 17.33 24.18
N PRO A 138 -14.51 18.38 24.29
CA PRO A 138 -13.99 19.59 24.87
C PRO A 138 -13.44 19.30 26.26
N PRO A 139 -12.33 19.93 26.67
CA PRO A 139 -11.81 19.69 28.00
C PRO A 139 -12.87 20.02 29.06
N GLU A 140 -12.94 19.15 30.07
CA GLU A 140 -13.85 19.41 31.16
C GLU A 140 -13.50 20.73 31.83
N PRO A 141 -14.53 21.54 32.18
CA PRO A 141 -14.22 22.78 32.88
C PRO A 141 -13.48 22.50 34.17
N VAL A 142 -12.44 23.27 34.40
CA VAL A 142 -11.68 23.18 35.64
C VAL A 142 -12.56 23.69 36.78
N GLN A 143 -12.73 22.85 37.76
CA GLN A 143 -13.52 23.24 38.93
C GLN A 143 -12.63 23.80 40.00
#